data_b7fb2ee2beeb7bad309e4577b9237e95
#
_entry.id   b7fb2ee2beeb7bad309e4577b9237e95
#
_cell.length_a   1.000
_cell.length_b   1.000
_cell.length_c   1.000
_cell.angle_alpha   90.00
_cell.angle_beta   90.00
_cell.angle_gamma   90.00
#
_symmetry.space_group_name_H-M   'P 1'
#
loop_
_entity.id
_entity.type
_entity.pdbx_description
1 polymer ?
#
loop_
_entity_poly.entity_id
_entity_poly.type
_entity_poly.pdbx_seq_one_letter_code
_entity_poly.pdbx_strand_id
1 'polypeptide(L)'
;MSKQYETVIGLEVHVELATKTKIFCSCSTQFGGEPNTHTCPVCTGMPGSLPVLNKQVVEYALAVGLATNCQINQYCKFDRKNYFYPDNPQNYQISQLYLPICHDGWVEIETEAGKKKVRIHEIHMEEDAGKLIHDEWEDCSLVDFNRSGVPLIEIVSEADMRSADEVIAYLEKLRTTIQYLGASDCKLQEGSMRADVNLSVREAGQEKFGTRTEMKNLNSFRAIARAIEGERERQIDLLESGEPVVQETRRWDDAKGISRAMRSKEDAQDYRYFPDPDLVPVVISDEWLEKIRRAQPEMREEKMARYQEEFGLPAYDAQILTGSKHLADLFEAAAAICGRPKEVSNWLMVEGMRLAKELSMDVDEISFSPENLAALIGLVEKNVINRTVAKAVFEEIFKSDVDPEKYVEEKGLKMVSDQGRLRQVIEEIIAANPQSVQDFKNGKEKAAGFIVGQTMRAMKGKADPAAVNQLVKELLSQA
;
A
#
# COMPACT_ATOMS: atom_id res chain seq x y z
N MET A 1 -23.92 24.61 -28.94
CA MET A 1 -23.05 23.47 -28.64
C MET A 1 -22.72 23.57 -27.16
N SER A 2 -22.89 22.52 -26.40
CA SER A 2 -22.45 22.51 -24.98
C SER A 2 -20.93 22.73 -24.98
N LYS A 3 -20.45 23.61 -24.12
CA LYS A 3 -19.02 23.83 -23.91
C LYS A 3 -18.41 22.53 -23.39
N GLN A 4 -17.25 22.13 -23.91
CA GLN A 4 -16.47 21.04 -23.39
C GLN A 4 -15.42 21.62 -22.44
N TYR A 5 -15.28 21.02 -21.25
CA TYR A 5 -14.33 21.45 -20.23
C TYR A 5 -13.24 20.43 -20.04
N GLU A 6 -12.02 20.91 -19.82
CA GLU A 6 -10.86 20.13 -19.45
C GLU A 6 -10.45 20.44 -18.01
N THR A 7 -10.25 19.41 -17.22
CA THR A 7 -9.70 19.52 -15.85
C THR A 7 -8.19 19.51 -15.93
N VAL A 8 -7.52 20.35 -15.13
CA VAL A 8 -6.06 20.43 -15.03
C VAL A 8 -5.70 20.25 -13.56
N ILE A 9 -4.89 19.23 -13.27
CA ILE A 9 -4.59 18.79 -11.91
C ILE A 9 -3.09 18.65 -11.70
N GLY A 10 -2.60 19.24 -10.61
CA GLY A 10 -1.28 19.01 -10.01
C GLY A 10 -1.43 18.58 -8.56
N LEU A 11 -0.43 17.91 -8.03
CA LEU A 11 -0.41 17.39 -6.66
C LEU A 11 0.81 17.88 -5.89
N GLU A 12 0.61 18.09 -4.60
CA GLU A 12 1.64 18.16 -3.58
C GLU A 12 1.50 16.91 -2.70
N VAL A 13 2.51 16.05 -2.71
CA VAL A 13 2.48 14.77 -1.99
C VAL A 13 3.53 14.77 -0.90
N HIS A 14 3.09 14.78 0.34
CA HIS A 14 3.95 14.72 1.52
C HIS A 14 4.11 13.27 1.97
N VAL A 15 5.34 12.85 2.25
CA VAL A 15 5.66 11.50 2.68
C VAL A 15 6.59 11.54 3.90
N GLU A 16 6.12 11.00 5.03
CA GLU A 16 6.96 10.79 6.20
C GLU A 16 7.98 9.67 5.93
N LEU A 17 9.25 9.95 6.19
CA LEU A 17 10.34 9.00 5.94
C LEU A 17 10.54 8.04 7.11
N ALA A 18 10.74 6.77 6.81
CA ALA A 18 10.92 5.67 7.76
C ALA A 18 12.31 5.68 8.43
N THR A 19 12.72 6.83 8.95
CA THR A 19 13.94 6.96 9.76
C THR A 19 13.67 6.61 11.22
N LYS A 20 14.69 6.16 11.95
CA LYS A 20 14.56 5.87 13.39
C LYS A 20 14.49 7.14 14.24
N THR A 21 15.05 8.23 13.74
CA THR A 21 15.13 9.51 14.43
C THR A 21 14.62 10.63 13.54
N LYS A 22 14.20 11.72 14.16
CA LYS A 22 13.72 12.93 13.48
C LYS A 22 14.79 13.55 12.59
N ILE A 23 14.38 14.51 11.73
CA ILE A 23 15.26 15.10 10.72
C ILE A 23 16.43 15.89 11.35
N PHE A 24 16.21 16.58 12.46
CA PHE A 24 17.20 17.46 13.05
C PHE A 24 17.57 17.14 14.49
N CYS A 25 17.07 16.02 15.06
CA CYS A 25 17.42 15.56 16.41
C CYS A 25 17.34 14.05 16.55
N SER A 26 17.68 13.51 17.72
CA SER A 26 17.71 12.07 18.00
C SER A 26 16.40 11.49 18.55
N CYS A 27 15.32 12.29 18.64
CA CYS A 27 14.03 11.80 19.11
C CYS A 27 13.46 10.76 18.16
N SER A 28 12.70 9.80 18.72
CA SER A 28 12.05 8.74 17.95
C SER A 28 10.99 9.31 16.99
N THR A 29 10.86 8.67 15.82
CA THR A 29 9.78 8.91 14.84
C THR A 29 8.64 7.92 14.98
N GLN A 30 8.68 7.03 15.97
CA GLN A 30 7.68 5.98 16.14
C GLN A 30 6.29 6.57 16.35
N PHE A 31 5.33 6.11 15.53
CA PHE A 31 3.91 6.48 15.62
C PHE A 31 3.24 5.89 16.87
N GLY A 32 2.25 6.59 17.42
CA GLY A 32 1.39 6.06 18.50
C GLY A 32 1.98 6.11 19.91
N GLY A 33 3.08 6.85 20.13
CA GLY A 33 3.61 7.12 21.48
C GLY A 33 2.68 8.04 22.29
N GLU A 34 2.78 7.97 23.63
CA GLU A 34 2.10 8.92 24.52
C GLU A 34 2.45 10.37 24.15
N PRO A 35 1.48 11.32 24.15
CA PRO A 35 1.71 12.69 23.71
C PRO A 35 2.91 13.34 24.37
N ASN A 36 3.71 14.05 23.59
CA ASN A 36 4.89 14.79 24.02
C ASN A 36 6.01 13.97 24.70
N THR A 37 6.07 12.64 24.44
CA THR A 37 7.15 11.77 24.96
C THR A 37 8.33 11.63 24.00
N HIS A 38 8.13 11.88 22.70
CA HIS A 38 9.18 11.86 21.68
C HIS A 38 9.65 13.29 21.35
N THR A 39 10.05 14.04 22.37
CA THR A 39 10.41 15.46 22.24
C THR A 39 11.74 15.78 22.91
N CYS A 40 12.41 16.82 22.44
CA CYS A 40 13.62 17.38 23.03
C CYS A 40 13.69 18.90 22.74
N PRO A 41 14.64 19.64 23.34
CA PRO A 41 14.79 21.09 23.11
C PRO A 41 14.87 21.48 21.63
N VAL A 42 15.42 20.64 20.75
CA VAL A 42 15.51 20.92 19.30
C VAL A 42 14.15 20.88 18.64
N CYS A 43 13.43 19.76 18.69
CA CYS A 43 12.14 19.62 18.00
C CYS A 43 10.99 20.39 18.69
N THR A 44 11.20 20.95 19.87
CA THR A 44 10.27 21.88 20.52
C THR A 44 10.70 23.34 20.38
N GLY A 45 11.74 23.65 19.59
CA GLY A 45 12.15 25.00 19.28
C GLY A 45 12.66 25.82 20.46
N MET A 46 13.27 25.18 21.47
CA MET A 46 13.76 25.90 22.65
C MET A 46 14.97 26.78 22.32
N PRO A 47 15.05 28.01 22.91
CA PRO A 47 16.17 28.92 22.67
C PRO A 47 17.53 28.26 22.93
N GLY A 48 18.47 28.45 22.00
CA GLY A 48 19.84 27.93 22.11
C GLY A 48 20.03 26.48 21.61
N SER A 49 18.96 25.79 21.19
CA SER A 49 19.08 24.50 20.53
C SER A 49 19.42 24.67 19.04
N LEU A 50 20.23 23.75 18.50
CA LEU A 50 20.65 23.79 17.09
C LEU A 50 20.25 22.47 16.39
N PRO A 51 19.78 22.54 15.13
CA PRO A 51 19.45 21.38 14.31
C PRO A 51 20.71 20.64 13.87
N VAL A 52 20.61 19.28 13.76
CA VAL A 52 21.65 18.43 13.17
C VAL A 52 20.99 17.49 12.18
N LEU A 53 21.33 17.65 10.90
CA LEU A 53 20.69 16.91 9.81
C LEU A 53 20.93 15.40 9.90
N ASN A 54 19.86 14.64 9.83
CA ASN A 54 19.88 13.18 9.74
C ASN A 54 20.28 12.74 8.32
N LYS A 55 21.42 12.06 8.20
CA LYS A 55 21.95 11.58 6.93
C LYS A 55 21.00 10.63 6.20
N GLN A 56 20.25 9.79 6.92
CA GLN A 56 19.32 8.82 6.31
C GLN A 56 18.17 9.53 5.57
N VAL A 57 17.76 10.70 6.03
CA VAL A 57 16.75 11.53 5.33
C VAL A 57 17.24 11.92 3.94
N VAL A 58 18.49 12.36 3.84
CA VAL A 58 19.12 12.71 2.55
C VAL A 58 19.21 11.48 1.64
N GLU A 59 19.62 10.34 2.19
CA GLU A 59 19.74 9.08 1.44
C GLU A 59 18.38 8.60 0.90
N TYR A 60 17.31 8.69 1.69
CA TYR A 60 15.97 8.36 1.23
C TYR A 60 15.45 9.35 0.17
N ALA A 61 15.64 10.65 0.36
CA ALA A 61 15.24 11.65 -0.62
C ALA A 61 15.96 11.44 -1.97
N LEU A 62 17.25 11.14 -1.95
CA LEU A 62 18.02 10.80 -3.14
C LEU A 62 17.54 9.50 -3.81
N ALA A 63 17.23 8.47 -3.01
CA ALA A 63 16.72 7.20 -3.54
C ALA A 63 15.38 7.40 -4.25
N VAL A 64 14.46 8.19 -3.65
CA VAL A 64 13.17 8.53 -4.26
C VAL A 64 13.39 9.36 -5.53
N GLY A 65 14.26 10.37 -5.50
CA GLY A 65 14.59 11.19 -6.66
C GLY A 65 15.12 10.37 -7.83
N LEU A 66 16.04 9.44 -7.57
CA LEU A 66 16.57 8.54 -8.60
C LEU A 66 15.48 7.61 -9.18
N ALA A 67 14.63 7.04 -8.33
CA ALA A 67 13.56 6.14 -8.75
C ALA A 67 12.43 6.85 -9.52
N THR A 68 12.30 8.16 -9.34
CA THR A 68 11.33 9.01 -10.06
C THR A 68 11.97 9.82 -11.17
N ASN A 69 13.15 9.42 -11.64
CA ASN A 69 13.88 10.03 -12.75
C ASN A 69 14.18 11.53 -12.59
N CYS A 70 14.33 12.00 -11.37
CA CYS A 70 14.69 13.38 -11.09
C CYS A 70 16.18 13.66 -11.37
N GLN A 71 16.46 14.89 -11.69
CA GLN A 71 17.81 15.45 -11.60
C GLN A 71 18.14 15.76 -10.13
N ILE A 72 19.37 15.50 -9.73
CA ILE A 72 19.81 15.70 -8.35
C ILE A 72 20.62 17.00 -8.27
N ASN A 73 20.25 17.88 -7.35
CA ASN A 73 21.05 19.03 -6.98
C ASN A 73 22.17 18.58 -6.04
N GLN A 74 23.37 18.46 -6.57
CA GLN A 74 24.54 18.06 -5.77
C GLN A 74 24.96 19.10 -4.72
N TYR A 75 24.41 20.31 -4.80
CA TYR A 75 24.51 21.36 -3.79
C TYR A 75 23.11 21.86 -3.47
N CYS A 76 22.59 21.51 -2.31
CA CYS A 76 21.29 21.98 -1.84
C CYS A 76 21.41 22.54 -0.42
N LYS A 77 20.42 23.30 -0.01
CA LYS A 77 20.38 23.93 1.31
C LYS A 77 18.96 23.99 1.83
N PHE A 78 18.86 24.18 3.14
CA PHE A 78 17.59 24.42 3.80
C PHE A 78 17.30 25.92 3.90
N ASP A 79 16.01 26.23 3.87
CA ASP A 79 15.45 27.56 4.04
C ASP A 79 14.43 27.53 5.20
N ARG A 80 14.20 28.67 5.83
CA ARG A 80 13.16 28.87 6.84
C ARG A 80 11.90 29.39 6.19
N LYS A 81 10.79 28.63 6.31
CA LYS A 81 9.43 29.02 5.96
C LYS A 81 8.75 29.60 7.20
N ASN A 82 8.67 30.93 7.29
CA ASN A 82 8.24 31.58 8.51
C ASN A 82 6.72 31.71 8.56
N TYR A 83 6.10 31.08 9.56
CA TYR A 83 4.69 31.25 9.88
C TYR A 83 4.44 30.92 11.36
N PHE A 84 3.46 31.60 11.95
CA PHE A 84 3.09 31.41 13.33
C PHE A 84 1.87 30.48 13.39
N TYR A 85 2.04 29.32 14.04
CA TYR A 85 0.94 28.41 14.32
C TYR A 85 1.27 27.57 15.57
N PRO A 86 0.29 27.15 16.41
CA PRO A 86 0.56 26.47 17.68
C PRO A 86 1.34 25.17 17.56
N ASP A 87 1.21 24.42 16.45
CA ASP A 87 1.93 23.18 16.17
C ASP A 87 3.32 23.39 15.56
N ASN A 88 3.68 24.63 15.27
CA ASN A 88 4.99 25.03 14.75
C ASN A 88 5.81 25.74 15.85
N PRO A 89 6.52 24.98 16.72
CA PRO A 89 7.04 25.52 17.99
C PRO A 89 8.12 26.59 17.83
N GLN A 90 8.86 26.58 16.74
CA GLN A 90 9.91 27.56 16.46
C GLN A 90 9.43 28.76 15.60
N ASN A 91 8.14 28.80 15.24
CA ASN A 91 7.52 29.81 14.37
C ASN A 91 8.07 29.85 12.94
N TYR A 92 8.81 28.85 12.55
CA TYR A 92 9.22 28.57 11.18
C TYR A 92 9.33 27.06 10.99
N GLN A 93 9.17 26.62 9.76
CA GLN A 93 9.42 25.25 9.33
C GLN A 93 10.73 25.25 8.53
N ILE A 94 11.63 24.31 8.82
CA ILE A 94 12.81 24.09 8.00
C ILE A 94 12.41 23.27 6.78
N SER A 95 12.63 23.83 5.59
CA SER A 95 12.24 23.26 4.30
C SER A 95 13.28 23.63 3.23
N GLN A 96 12.98 23.44 1.95
CA GLN A 96 13.84 23.83 0.84
C GLN A 96 13.01 24.55 -0.22
N LEU A 97 13.27 25.81 -0.51
CA LEU A 97 12.58 26.55 -1.58
C LEU A 97 13.48 26.78 -2.79
N TYR A 98 14.66 27.34 -2.56
CA TYR A 98 15.51 27.84 -3.65
C TYR A 98 16.39 26.76 -4.29
N LEU A 99 16.79 25.76 -3.51
CA LEU A 99 17.66 24.66 -3.96
C LEU A 99 17.16 23.35 -3.38
N PRO A 100 16.02 22.82 -3.90
CA PRO A 100 15.50 21.53 -3.50
C PRO A 100 16.50 20.41 -3.84
N ILE A 101 16.41 19.28 -3.16
CA ILE A 101 17.35 18.18 -3.39
C ILE A 101 17.19 17.54 -4.78
N CYS A 102 15.96 17.50 -5.32
CA CYS A 102 15.67 16.92 -6.63
C CYS A 102 14.73 17.84 -7.42
N HIS A 103 14.81 17.79 -8.77
CA HIS A 103 13.93 18.53 -9.68
C HIS A 103 13.79 17.82 -11.04
N ASP A 104 12.84 18.27 -11.87
CA ASP A 104 12.62 17.84 -13.24
C ASP A 104 12.55 16.32 -13.41
N GLY A 105 11.78 15.66 -12.57
CA GLY A 105 11.53 14.23 -12.63
C GLY A 105 10.28 13.85 -13.42
N TRP A 106 10.00 12.56 -13.47
CA TRP A 106 8.76 12.05 -14.04
C TRP A 106 8.51 10.60 -13.59
N VAL A 107 7.24 10.21 -13.60
CA VAL A 107 6.81 8.82 -13.47
C VAL A 107 5.85 8.47 -14.61
N GLU A 108 5.89 7.23 -15.09
CA GLU A 108 4.92 6.72 -16.06
C GLU A 108 3.76 6.09 -15.31
N ILE A 109 2.57 6.54 -15.61
CA ILE A 109 1.30 5.98 -15.14
C ILE A 109 0.61 5.24 -16.27
N GLU A 110 -0.25 4.28 -15.92
CA GLU A 110 -1.07 3.53 -16.86
C GLU A 110 -2.53 3.55 -16.39
N THR A 111 -3.43 3.94 -17.28
CA THR A 111 -4.88 3.96 -17.06
C THR A 111 -5.57 3.27 -18.23
N GLU A 112 -6.90 3.16 -18.22
CA GLU A 112 -7.66 2.66 -19.37
C GLU A 112 -7.45 3.51 -20.63
N ALA A 113 -7.11 4.80 -20.48
CA ALA A 113 -6.79 5.69 -21.57
C ALA A 113 -5.38 5.47 -22.17
N GLY A 114 -4.55 4.63 -21.54
CA GLY A 114 -3.19 4.29 -21.96
C GLY A 114 -2.12 4.81 -21.01
N LYS A 115 -0.88 4.78 -21.49
CA LYS A 115 0.30 5.22 -20.74
C LYS A 115 0.54 6.71 -20.88
N LYS A 116 0.94 7.34 -19.77
CA LYS A 116 1.23 8.76 -19.69
C LYS A 116 2.38 9.04 -18.76
N LYS A 117 3.28 9.95 -19.15
CA LYS A 117 4.28 10.52 -18.24
C LYS A 117 3.68 11.70 -17.49
N VAL A 118 3.77 11.65 -16.16
CA VAL A 118 3.46 12.78 -15.28
C VAL A 118 4.79 13.32 -14.78
N ARG A 119 5.04 14.59 -15.01
CA ARG A 119 6.27 15.26 -14.60
C ARG A 119 6.23 15.62 -13.13
N ILE A 120 7.40 15.57 -12.50
CA ILE A 120 7.64 16.04 -11.15
C ILE A 120 8.43 17.34 -11.27
N HIS A 121 7.89 18.41 -10.70
CA HIS A 121 8.56 19.71 -10.66
C HIS A 121 9.79 19.64 -9.76
N GLU A 122 9.59 19.22 -8.51
CA GLU A 122 10.65 19.10 -7.51
C GLU A 122 10.31 18.08 -6.41
N ILE A 123 11.34 17.65 -5.71
CA ILE A 123 11.24 16.97 -4.42
C ILE A 123 12.13 17.74 -3.45
N HIS A 124 11.58 18.12 -2.32
CA HIS A 124 12.34 18.77 -1.27
C HIS A 124 12.15 18.10 0.09
N MET A 125 13.16 18.28 0.96
CA MET A 125 13.14 17.77 2.32
C MET A 125 12.60 18.84 3.25
N GLU A 126 11.80 18.43 4.23
CA GLU A 126 11.27 19.32 5.25
C GLU A 126 10.98 18.58 6.56
N GLU A 127 10.68 19.32 7.62
CA GLU A 127 10.20 18.77 8.88
C GLU A 127 8.67 18.84 8.98
N ASP A 128 8.03 17.83 9.59
CA ASP A 128 6.60 17.90 9.90
C ASP A 128 6.33 18.78 11.11
N ALA A 129 5.14 19.35 11.17
CA ALA A 129 4.64 20.12 12.31
C ALA A 129 4.09 19.19 13.40
N GLY A 130 3.84 19.71 14.58
CA GLY A 130 3.13 19.01 15.65
C GLY A 130 1.68 18.67 15.27
N LYS A 131 0.94 18.09 16.19
CA LYS A 131 -0.47 17.76 16.01
C LYS A 131 -1.32 18.60 16.94
N LEU A 132 -2.34 19.25 16.38
CA LEU A 132 -3.39 19.91 17.17
C LEU A 132 -4.56 18.96 17.40
N ILE A 133 -5.00 18.89 18.65
CA ILE A 133 -6.17 18.14 19.08
C ILE A 133 -7.16 19.16 19.67
N HIS A 134 -8.23 19.42 18.93
CA HIS A 134 -9.28 20.31 19.38
C HIS A 134 -10.18 19.55 20.33
N ASP A 135 -10.37 20.10 21.56
CA ASP A 135 -11.30 19.54 22.51
C ASP A 135 -12.72 19.93 22.10
N GLU A 136 -13.65 18.96 22.16
CA GLU A 136 -15.06 19.20 21.81
C GLU A 136 -15.86 19.80 22.97
N TRP A 137 -15.33 19.73 24.19
CA TRP A 137 -16.03 20.11 25.43
C TRP A 137 -15.46 21.36 26.06
N GLU A 138 -14.18 21.67 25.84
CA GLU A 138 -13.50 22.83 26.36
C GLU A 138 -13.02 23.71 25.18
N ASP A 139 -13.13 25.03 25.36
CA ASP A 139 -12.60 25.99 24.35
C ASP A 139 -11.03 26.05 24.40
N CYS A 140 -10.45 24.91 24.13
CA CYS A 140 -9.00 24.75 24.09
C CYS A 140 -8.54 23.81 22.98
N SER A 141 -7.26 23.88 22.68
CA SER A 141 -6.57 22.94 21.78
C SER A 141 -5.33 22.41 22.48
N LEU A 142 -5.20 21.10 22.51
CA LEU A 142 -4.00 20.42 23.00
C LEU A 142 -2.99 20.30 21.85
N VAL A 143 -1.71 20.41 22.18
CA VAL A 143 -0.61 20.32 21.21
C VAL A 143 0.24 19.10 21.55
N ASP A 144 0.38 18.20 20.59
CA ASP A 144 1.30 17.07 20.66
C ASP A 144 2.47 17.28 19.70
N PHE A 145 3.69 17.44 20.23
CA PHE A 145 4.90 17.65 19.47
C PHE A 145 5.63 16.34 19.11
N ASN A 146 5.05 15.16 19.34
CA ASN A 146 5.69 13.91 18.95
C ASN A 146 5.98 13.86 17.44
N ARG A 147 5.10 14.43 16.62
CA ARG A 147 5.30 14.53 15.17
C ARG A 147 6.22 15.68 14.75
N SER A 148 6.35 16.75 15.54
CA SER A 148 7.20 17.90 15.21
C SER A 148 8.64 17.46 14.94
N GLY A 149 9.15 17.77 13.76
CA GLY A 149 10.48 17.37 13.29
C GLY A 149 10.57 15.95 12.73
N VAL A 150 9.45 15.23 12.52
CA VAL A 150 9.42 13.98 11.74
C VAL A 150 9.84 14.32 10.31
N PRO A 151 10.78 13.54 9.71
CA PRO A 151 11.27 13.85 8.38
C PRO A 151 10.20 13.68 7.32
N LEU A 152 10.02 14.67 6.47
CA LEU A 152 9.18 14.65 5.29
C LEU A 152 10.00 14.85 4.02
N ILE A 153 9.50 14.29 2.93
CA ILE A 153 9.72 14.80 1.58
C ILE A 153 8.38 15.27 1.01
N GLU A 154 8.41 16.41 0.36
CA GLU A 154 7.30 16.87 -0.45
C GLU A 154 7.64 16.67 -1.94
N ILE A 155 6.75 16.00 -2.66
CA ILE A 155 6.85 15.70 -4.09
C ILE A 155 5.82 16.57 -4.80
N VAL A 156 6.27 17.56 -5.55
CA VAL A 156 5.41 18.49 -6.29
C VAL A 156 5.34 18.05 -7.75
N SER A 157 4.15 17.71 -8.22
CA SER A 157 3.95 17.38 -9.64
C SER A 157 3.70 18.61 -10.48
N GLU A 158 3.99 18.52 -11.79
CA GLU A 158 3.45 19.45 -12.78
C GLU A 158 1.93 19.22 -12.95
N ALA A 159 1.25 20.20 -13.52
CA ALA A 159 -0.20 20.14 -13.76
C ALA A 159 -0.55 19.31 -15.02
N ASP A 160 -0.05 18.09 -15.07
CA ASP A 160 -0.15 17.20 -16.23
C ASP A 160 -1.39 16.30 -16.20
N MET A 161 -1.98 16.07 -15.03
CA MET A 161 -3.11 15.15 -14.88
C MET A 161 -4.44 15.80 -15.29
N ARG A 162 -5.37 14.97 -15.81
CA ARG A 162 -6.64 15.42 -16.39
C ARG A 162 -7.88 14.74 -15.82
N SER A 163 -7.70 13.68 -15.02
CA SER A 163 -8.80 12.93 -14.42
C SER A 163 -8.44 12.39 -13.05
N ALA A 164 -9.46 11.99 -12.29
CA ALA A 164 -9.28 11.31 -11.01
C ALA A 164 -8.51 9.99 -11.18
N ASP A 165 -8.74 9.24 -12.25
CA ASP A 165 -8.05 7.96 -12.50
C ASP A 165 -6.55 8.18 -12.72
N GLU A 166 -6.15 9.24 -13.44
CA GLU A 166 -4.73 9.59 -13.61
C GLU A 166 -4.08 9.97 -12.26
N VAL A 167 -4.82 10.68 -11.40
CA VAL A 167 -4.34 11.05 -10.05
C VAL A 167 -4.15 9.82 -9.18
N ILE A 168 -5.12 8.90 -9.18
CA ILE A 168 -5.01 7.66 -8.40
C ILE A 168 -3.85 6.80 -8.91
N ALA A 169 -3.72 6.63 -10.23
CA ALA A 169 -2.61 5.89 -10.82
C ALA A 169 -1.25 6.51 -10.47
N TYR A 170 -1.15 7.85 -10.43
CA TYR A 170 0.07 8.55 -10.01
C TYR A 170 0.40 8.30 -8.53
N LEU A 171 -0.59 8.44 -7.64
CA LEU A 171 -0.40 8.22 -6.21
C LEU A 171 -0.05 6.76 -5.87
N GLU A 172 -0.71 5.80 -6.53
CA GLU A 172 -0.38 4.37 -6.39
C GLU A 172 1.04 4.07 -6.87
N LYS A 173 1.45 4.68 -7.98
CA LYS A 173 2.81 4.55 -8.51
C LYS A 173 3.86 5.09 -7.53
N LEU A 174 3.65 6.30 -6.99
CA LEU A 174 4.53 6.88 -5.99
C LEU A 174 4.57 6.03 -4.71
N ARG A 175 3.40 5.67 -4.18
CA ARG A 175 3.28 4.83 -2.99
C ARG A 175 4.10 3.56 -3.13
N THR A 176 3.87 2.81 -4.20
CA THR A 176 4.56 1.54 -4.45
C THR A 176 6.06 1.75 -4.60
N THR A 177 6.48 2.76 -5.37
CA THR A 177 7.90 3.09 -5.56
C THR A 177 8.59 3.37 -4.22
N ILE A 178 7.99 4.22 -3.38
CA ILE A 178 8.55 4.62 -2.08
C ILE A 178 8.57 3.45 -1.08
N GLN A 179 7.54 2.60 -1.09
CA GLN A 179 7.50 1.37 -0.29
C GLN A 179 8.59 0.37 -0.70
N TYR A 180 8.80 0.17 -2.00
CA TYR A 180 9.87 -0.70 -2.50
C TYR A 180 11.26 -0.22 -2.09
N LEU A 181 11.48 1.10 -2.08
CA LEU A 181 12.71 1.70 -1.57
C LEU A 181 12.89 1.54 -0.04
N GLY A 182 11.83 1.16 0.67
CA GLY A 182 11.83 1.14 2.13
C GLY A 182 11.93 2.53 2.77
N ALA A 183 11.61 3.58 2.00
CA ALA A 183 11.73 4.96 2.44
C ALA A 183 10.53 5.42 3.29
N SER A 184 9.35 4.80 3.12
CA SER A 184 8.13 5.05 3.92
C SER A 184 7.18 3.84 3.81
N ASP A 185 6.27 3.70 4.76
CA ASP A 185 5.13 2.78 4.67
C ASP A 185 3.95 3.37 3.88
N CYS A 186 3.95 4.69 3.66
CA CYS A 186 2.97 5.42 2.84
C CYS A 186 1.50 5.13 3.23
N LYS A 187 1.18 5.09 4.52
CA LYS A 187 -0.17 4.88 5.03
C LYS A 187 -0.95 6.19 5.11
N LEU A 188 -1.96 6.37 4.25
CA LEU A 188 -2.80 7.56 4.27
C LEU A 188 -3.59 7.71 5.58
N GLN A 189 -4.02 6.60 6.18
CA GLN A 189 -4.84 6.60 7.41
C GLN A 189 -4.04 7.05 8.64
N GLU A 190 -2.75 6.72 8.69
CA GLU A 190 -1.83 7.15 9.75
C GLU A 190 -1.20 8.52 9.45
N GLY A 191 -1.37 9.02 8.22
CA GLY A 191 -0.87 10.31 7.76
C GLY A 191 0.59 10.30 7.29
N SER A 192 1.22 9.11 7.17
CA SER A 192 2.57 8.99 6.63
C SER A 192 2.66 9.24 5.11
N MET A 193 1.52 9.28 4.43
CA MET A 193 1.36 9.83 3.08
C MET A 193 0.14 10.74 3.05
N ARG A 194 0.28 11.95 2.51
CA ARG A 194 -0.79 12.94 2.36
C ARG A 194 -0.70 13.53 0.97
N ALA A 195 -1.84 13.90 0.39
CA ALA A 195 -1.87 14.55 -0.91
C ALA A 195 -2.82 15.74 -0.88
N ASP A 196 -2.33 16.89 -1.31
CA ASP A 196 -3.11 18.08 -1.58
C ASP A 196 -3.32 18.17 -3.11
N VAL A 197 -4.57 18.39 -3.52
CA VAL A 197 -4.94 18.42 -4.93
C VAL A 197 -5.14 19.86 -5.39
N ASN A 198 -4.32 20.29 -6.32
CA ASN A 198 -4.45 21.56 -7.01
C ASN A 198 -5.25 21.35 -8.31
N LEU A 199 -6.46 21.90 -8.40
CA LEU A 199 -7.38 21.68 -9.51
C LEU A 199 -7.85 22.99 -10.13
N SER A 200 -7.89 23.05 -11.44
CA SER A 200 -8.59 24.09 -12.20
C SER A 200 -9.35 23.49 -13.39
N VAL A 201 -10.35 24.20 -13.87
CA VAL A 201 -11.13 23.85 -15.07
C VAL A 201 -11.00 24.94 -16.11
N ARG A 202 -10.82 24.55 -17.38
CA ARG A 202 -10.78 25.45 -18.53
C ARG A 202 -11.64 24.90 -19.66
N GLU A 203 -12.03 25.76 -20.59
CA GLU A 203 -12.67 25.30 -21.84
C GLU A 203 -11.65 24.48 -22.65
N ALA A 204 -12.10 23.37 -23.24
CA ALA A 204 -11.22 22.51 -24.02
C ALA A 204 -10.59 23.28 -25.20
N GLY A 205 -9.27 23.13 -25.33
CA GLY A 205 -8.48 23.84 -26.35
C GLY A 205 -7.95 25.22 -25.94
N GLN A 206 -8.26 25.72 -24.75
CA GLN A 206 -7.59 26.91 -24.20
C GLN A 206 -6.20 26.59 -23.72
N GLU A 207 -5.21 27.44 -24.01
CA GLU A 207 -3.83 27.31 -23.52
C GLU A 207 -3.70 27.74 -22.06
N LYS A 208 -4.41 28.80 -21.67
CA LYS A 208 -4.34 29.35 -20.32
C LYS A 208 -5.11 28.48 -19.34
N PHE A 209 -4.48 28.16 -18.21
CA PHE A 209 -5.14 27.45 -17.11
C PHE A 209 -6.27 28.28 -16.50
N GLY A 210 -7.28 27.60 -15.96
CA GLY A 210 -8.32 28.20 -15.16
C GLY A 210 -7.81 28.63 -13.78
N THR A 211 -8.70 29.20 -12.96
CA THR A 211 -8.38 29.57 -11.59
C THR A 211 -8.24 28.31 -10.72
N ARG A 212 -7.09 28.17 -10.07
CA ARG A 212 -6.74 27.03 -9.22
C ARG A 212 -7.44 27.08 -7.87
N THR A 213 -7.96 25.96 -7.42
CA THR A 213 -8.31 25.70 -6.03
C THR A 213 -7.46 24.58 -5.47
N GLU A 214 -7.13 24.66 -4.20
CA GLU A 214 -6.37 23.66 -3.46
C GLU A 214 -7.33 22.85 -2.57
N MET A 215 -7.35 21.52 -2.75
CA MET A 215 -8.21 20.62 -1.99
C MET A 215 -7.42 19.92 -0.90
N LYS A 216 -7.84 20.06 0.37
CA LYS A 216 -7.22 19.44 1.55
C LYS A 216 -8.14 18.48 2.28
N ASN A 217 -7.59 17.75 3.26
CA ASN A 217 -8.29 16.76 4.09
C ASN A 217 -8.76 15.53 3.31
N LEU A 218 -7.87 14.98 2.50
CA LEU A 218 -8.10 13.85 1.62
C LEU A 218 -7.44 12.59 2.21
N ASN A 219 -8.21 11.79 2.96
CA ASN A 219 -7.67 10.71 3.80
C ASN A 219 -7.71 9.32 3.14
N SER A 220 -8.11 9.23 1.89
CA SER A 220 -8.11 7.98 1.10
C SER A 220 -8.11 8.26 -0.39
N PHE A 221 -7.64 7.33 -1.20
CA PHE A 221 -7.71 7.44 -2.66
C PHE A 221 -9.15 7.62 -3.17
N ARG A 222 -10.11 6.96 -2.52
CA ARG A 222 -11.53 7.14 -2.84
C ARG A 222 -12.04 8.55 -2.51
N ALA A 223 -11.60 9.13 -1.41
CA ALA A 223 -11.94 10.51 -1.06
C ALA A 223 -11.31 11.50 -2.02
N ILE A 224 -10.06 11.26 -2.45
CA ILE A 224 -9.37 12.07 -3.47
C ILE A 224 -10.16 12.05 -4.79
N ALA A 225 -10.53 10.88 -5.29
CA ALA A 225 -11.30 10.76 -6.53
C ALA A 225 -12.64 11.53 -6.47
N ARG A 226 -13.39 11.36 -5.35
CA ARG A 226 -14.67 12.07 -5.15
C ARG A 226 -14.49 13.58 -5.03
N ALA A 227 -13.43 14.02 -4.36
CA ALA A 227 -13.13 15.43 -4.21
C ALA A 227 -12.81 16.09 -5.57
N ILE A 228 -12.05 15.41 -6.42
CA ILE A 228 -11.73 15.86 -7.76
C ILE A 228 -13.01 16.03 -8.60
N GLU A 229 -13.87 15.01 -8.62
CA GLU A 229 -15.12 15.10 -9.39
C GLU A 229 -16.06 16.17 -8.84
N GLY A 230 -16.26 16.25 -7.53
CA GLY A 230 -17.10 17.26 -6.92
C GLY A 230 -16.61 18.68 -7.12
N GLU A 231 -15.30 18.92 -7.05
CA GLU A 231 -14.71 20.23 -7.28
C GLU A 231 -14.75 20.60 -8.78
N ARG A 232 -14.53 19.63 -9.67
CA ARG A 232 -14.67 19.82 -11.11
C ARG A 232 -16.09 20.26 -11.46
N GLU A 233 -17.12 19.55 -10.98
CA GLU A 233 -18.52 19.90 -11.20
C GLU A 233 -18.83 21.31 -10.69
N ARG A 234 -18.42 21.63 -9.48
CA ARG A 234 -18.62 22.96 -8.88
C ARG A 234 -18.01 24.07 -9.73
N GLN A 235 -16.77 23.89 -10.23
CA GLN A 235 -16.12 24.92 -11.07
C GLN A 235 -16.81 25.05 -12.43
N ILE A 236 -17.30 23.97 -13.04
CA ILE A 236 -18.06 24.00 -14.29
C ILE A 236 -19.37 24.77 -14.09
N ASP A 237 -20.11 24.49 -13.01
CA ASP A 237 -21.37 25.17 -12.69
C ASP A 237 -21.18 26.69 -12.53
N LEU A 238 -20.11 27.12 -11.85
CA LEU A 238 -19.75 28.53 -11.73
C LEU A 238 -19.46 29.15 -13.11
N LEU A 239 -18.64 28.49 -13.93
CA LEU A 239 -18.28 28.99 -15.27
C LEU A 239 -19.50 29.06 -16.21
N GLU A 240 -20.42 28.10 -16.12
CA GLU A 240 -21.66 28.09 -16.92
C GLU A 240 -22.66 29.14 -16.46
N SER A 241 -22.72 29.45 -15.18
CA SER A 241 -23.54 30.55 -14.62
C SER A 241 -22.90 31.92 -14.84
N GLY A 242 -21.69 32.00 -15.35
CA GLY A 242 -20.96 33.27 -15.58
C GLY A 242 -20.32 33.83 -14.31
N GLU A 243 -20.21 33.02 -13.27
CA GLU A 243 -19.54 33.39 -12.02
C GLU A 243 -18.05 33.02 -12.07
N PRO A 244 -17.14 33.85 -11.49
CA PRO A 244 -15.74 33.54 -11.50
C PRO A 244 -15.42 32.49 -10.43
N VAL A 245 -14.51 31.58 -10.75
CA VAL A 245 -13.86 30.70 -9.76
C VAL A 245 -12.89 31.55 -8.94
N VAL A 246 -12.97 31.49 -7.61
CA VAL A 246 -12.07 32.17 -6.70
C VAL A 246 -10.89 31.26 -6.34
N GLN A 247 -9.66 31.80 -6.32
CA GLN A 247 -8.49 31.05 -5.87
C GLN A 247 -8.51 30.94 -4.35
N GLU A 248 -8.73 29.73 -3.85
CA GLU A 248 -8.90 29.45 -2.43
C GLU A 248 -8.46 28.03 -2.06
N THR A 249 -8.16 27.83 -0.78
CA THR A 249 -7.97 26.49 -0.19
C THR A 249 -9.33 26.00 0.31
N ARG A 250 -9.69 24.77 -0.04
CA ARG A 250 -10.97 24.13 0.27
C ARG A 250 -10.75 22.83 1.04
N ARG A 251 -11.57 22.58 2.04
CA ARG A 251 -11.61 21.33 2.80
C ARG A 251 -12.69 20.41 2.24
N TRP A 252 -12.33 19.18 1.93
CA TRP A 252 -13.29 18.16 1.53
C TRP A 252 -14.02 17.58 2.75
N ASP A 253 -15.34 17.48 2.68
CA ASP A 253 -16.22 16.78 3.63
C ASP A 253 -16.73 15.51 2.93
N ASP A 254 -16.05 14.39 3.18
CA ASP A 254 -16.28 13.13 2.47
C ASP A 254 -17.65 12.52 2.78
N ALA A 255 -18.18 12.76 3.99
CA ALA A 255 -19.50 12.28 4.41
C ALA A 255 -20.63 13.01 3.66
N LYS A 256 -20.43 14.30 3.36
CA LYS A 256 -21.41 15.13 2.67
C LYS A 256 -21.19 15.22 1.16
N GLY A 257 -20.02 14.80 0.68
CA GLY A 257 -19.63 14.90 -0.73
C GLY A 257 -19.50 16.35 -1.24
N ILE A 258 -19.07 17.28 -0.38
CA ILE A 258 -18.93 18.71 -0.72
C ILE A 258 -17.58 19.26 -0.24
N SER A 259 -17.10 20.29 -0.90
CA SER A 259 -15.96 21.10 -0.45
C SER A 259 -16.44 22.40 0.20
N ARG A 260 -15.68 22.90 1.19
CA ARG A 260 -15.91 24.18 1.85
C ARG A 260 -14.68 25.04 1.82
N ALA A 261 -14.84 26.33 1.51
CA ALA A 261 -13.74 27.28 1.55
C ALA A 261 -13.18 27.39 2.99
N MET A 262 -11.85 27.34 3.11
CA MET A 262 -11.15 27.56 4.39
C MET A 262 -10.60 28.97 4.46
N ARG A 263 -9.84 29.40 3.42
CA ARG A 263 -9.22 30.72 3.29
C ARG A 263 -9.14 31.13 1.84
N SER A 264 -9.18 32.42 1.58
CA SER A 264 -8.97 32.99 0.24
C SER A 264 -7.50 33.39 0.03
N LYS A 265 -7.19 33.78 -1.23
CA LYS A 265 -5.87 34.30 -1.59
C LYS A 265 -5.51 35.59 -0.83
N GLU A 266 -6.51 36.39 -0.42
CA GLU A 266 -6.31 37.62 0.36
C GLU A 266 -5.70 37.32 1.73
N ASP A 267 -5.91 36.11 2.28
CA ASP A 267 -5.30 35.63 3.52
C ASP A 267 -3.96 34.93 3.31
N ALA A 268 -3.41 34.89 2.08
CA ALA A 268 -2.16 34.24 1.78
C ALA A 268 -1.01 34.93 2.54
N GLN A 269 -0.34 34.20 3.42
CA GLN A 269 0.80 34.69 4.17
C GLN A 269 2.04 34.74 3.28
N ASP A 270 2.79 35.84 3.35
CA ASP A 270 4.17 35.88 2.85
C ASP A 270 5.06 35.15 3.87
N TYR A 271 5.54 33.96 3.49
CA TYR A 271 6.39 33.16 4.37
C TYR A 271 7.79 33.70 4.55
N ARG A 272 8.20 34.78 3.85
CA ARG A 272 9.49 35.45 3.99
C ARG A 272 10.65 34.47 4.10
N TYR A 273 10.76 33.57 3.10
CA TYR A 273 11.82 32.58 3.05
C TYR A 273 13.22 33.22 3.08
N PHE A 274 14.11 32.60 3.84
CA PHE A 274 15.55 32.87 3.80
C PHE A 274 16.33 31.60 4.16
N PRO A 275 17.62 31.48 3.73
CA PRO A 275 18.45 30.35 4.07
C PRO A 275 18.56 30.12 5.57
N ASP A 276 18.41 28.86 6.04
CA ASP A 276 18.62 28.58 7.46
C ASP A 276 20.09 28.79 7.85
N PRO A 277 20.39 29.66 8.81
CA PRO A 277 21.77 29.97 9.19
C PRO A 277 22.43 28.88 10.05
N ASP A 278 21.65 27.97 10.63
CA ASP A 278 22.12 26.94 11.55
C ASP A 278 22.45 25.61 10.82
N LEU A 279 22.06 25.49 9.55
CA LEU A 279 22.34 24.33 8.71
C LEU A 279 23.32 24.66 7.60
N VAL A 280 24.39 23.90 7.52
CA VAL A 280 25.33 24.02 6.40
C VAL A 280 24.71 23.42 5.12
N PRO A 281 25.09 23.91 3.93
CA PRO A 281 24.66 23.30 2.68
C PRO A 281 25.00 21.81 2.63
N VAL A 282 24.10 21.02 2.01
CA VAL A 282 24.33 19.61 1.76
C VAL A 282 25.04 19.45 0.44
N VAL A 283 26.23 18.85 0.48
CA VAL A 283 27.04 18.56 -0.71
C VAL A 283 26.99 17.05 -1.00
N ILE A 284 26.46 16.70 -2.16
CA ILE A 284 26.26 15.32 -2.58
C ILE A 284 27.34 14.99 -3.61
N SER A 285 28.32 14.15 -3.22
CA SER A 285 29.37 13.71 -4.13
C SER A 285 28.86 12.67 -5.13
N ASP A 286 29.50 12.58 -6.30
CA ASP A 286 29.21 11.52 -7.29
C ASP A 286 29.35 10.12 -6.68
N GLU A 287 30.34 9.91 -5.83
CA GLU A 287 30.55 8.65 -5.14
C GLU A 287 29.40 8.28 -4.22
N TRP A 288 28.87 9.26 -3.46
CA TRP A 288 27.72 9.04 -2.58
C TRP A 288 26.46 8.72 -3.39
N LEU A 289 26.22 9.49 -4.46
CA LEU A 289 25.09 9.30 -5.35
C LEU A 289 25.14 7.93 -6.03
N GLU A 290 26.30 7.52 -6.52
CA GLU A 290 26.48 6.22 -7.16
C GLU A 290 26.31 5.06 -6.16
N LYS A 291 26.73 5.23 -4.91
CA LYS A 291 26.47 4.26 -3.85
C LYS A 291 24.97 4.06 -3.62
N ILE A 292 24.19 5.15 -3.58
CA ILE A 292 22.73 5.06 -3.41
C ILE A 292 22.10 4.40 -4.64
N ARG A 293 22.54 4.75 -5.86
CA ARG A 293 22.04 4.14 -7.10
C ARG A 293 22.23 2.63 -7.13
N ARG A 294 23.39 2.14 -6.71
CA ARG A 294 23.68 0.69 -6.63
C ARG A 294 22.94 -0.03 -5.52
N ALA A 295 22.55 0.69 -4.49
CA ALA A 295 21.81 0.13 -3.34
C ALA A 295 20.30 0.08 -3.57
N GLN A 296 19.79 0.61 -4.68
CA GLN A 296 18.36 0.54 -4.99
C GLN A 296 17.92 -0.93 -5.15
N PRO A 297 16.81 -1.33 -4.54
CA PRO A 297 16.28 -2.68 -4.70
C PRO A 297 15.72 -2.86 -6.13
N GLU A 298 15.47 -4.11 -6.50
CA GLU A 298 14.68 -4.42 -7.68
C GLU A 298 13.28 -3.82 -7.54
N MET A 299 12.89 -2.99 -8.49
CA MET A 299 11.62 -2.28 -8.45
C MET A 299 10.46 -3.16 -8.93
N ARG A 300 9.24 -2.72 -8.64
CA ARG A 300 8.01 -3.47 -8.95
C ARG A 300 7.94 -3.97 -10.38
N GLU A 301 8.24 -3.13 -11.36
CA GLU A 301 8.14 -3.47 -12.78
C GLU A 301 9.15 -4.56 -13.17
N GLU A 302 10.35 -4.49 -12.63
CA GLU A 302 11.39 -5.49 -12.85
C GLU A 302 11.00 -6.83 -12.22
N LYS A 303 10.49 -6.80 -10.95
CA LYS A 303 9.94 -7.99 -10.29
C LYS A 303 8.77 -8.59 -11.06
N MET A 304 7.85 -7.77 -11.55
CA MET A 304 6.68 -8.22 -12.30
C MET A 304 7.10 -8.92 -13.60
N ALA A 305 8.08 -8.37 -14.33
CA ALA A 305 8.65 -9.01 -15.51
C ALA A 305 9.34 -10.34 -15.15
N ARG A 306 10.18 -10.34 -14.12
CA ARG A 306 10.87 -11.54 -13.63
C ARG A 306 9.91 -12.64 -13.17
N TYR A 307 8.81 -12.31 -12.49
CA TYR A 307 7.81 -13.31 -12.07
C TYR A 307 7.14 -14.00 -13.27
N GLN A 308 6.93 -13.27 -14.35
CA GLN A 308 6.40 -13.85 -15.58
C GLN A 308 7.43 -14.70 -16.32
N GLU A 309 8.65 -14.21 -16.45
CA GLU A 309 9.72 -14.86 -17.22
C GLU A 309 10.34 -16.07 -16.50
N GLU A 310 10.72 -15.92 -15.22
CA GLU A 310 11.42 -16.96 -14.47
C GLU A 310 10.46 -17.95 -13.80
N PHE A 311 9.37 -17.45 -13.22
CA PHE A 311 8.42 -18.30 -12.48
C PHE A 311 7.24 -18.75 -13.34
N GLY A 312 7.07 -18.17 -14.54
CA GLY A 312 5.99 -18.48 -15.46
C GLY A 312 4.61 -18.18 -14.85
N LEU A 313 4.49 -17.10 -14.07
CA LEU A 313 3.24 -16.65 -13.51
C LEU A 313 2.40 -15.91 -14.57
N PRO A 314 1.07 -15.98 -14.49
CA PRO A 314 0.20 -15.09 -15.28
C PRO A 314 0.47 -13.63 -14.96
N ALA A 315 0.32 -12.73 -15.94
CA ALA A 315 0.50 -11.29 -15.75
C ALA A 315 -0.37 -10.73 -14.61
N TYR A 316 -1.60 -11.19 -14.49
CA TYR A 316 -2.51 -10.81 -13.41
C TYR A 316 -1.97 -11.17 -12.02
N ASP A 317 -1.46 -12.39 -11.84
CA ASP A 317 -0.88 -12.83 -10.56
C ASP A 317 0.38 -12.02 -10.23
N ALA A 318 1.26 -11.84 -11.21
CA ALA A 318 2.47 -11.03 -11.05
C ALA A 318 2.12 -9.57 -10.65
N GLN A 319 1.09 -8.98 -11.25
CA GLN A 319 0.63 -7.63 -10.94
C GLN A 319 0.15 -7.50 -9.49
N ILE A 320 -0.63 -8.45 -8.99
CA ILE A 320 -1.16 -8.42 -7.63
C ILE A 320 -0.06 -8.69 -6.60
N LEU A 321 0.72 -9.75 -6.80
CA LEU A 321 1.82 -10.11 -5.89
C LEU A 321 2.86 -8.99 -5.74
N THR A 322 3.13 -8.24 -6.80
CA THR A 322 4.06 -7.11 -6.77
C THR A 322 3.40 -5.78 -6.39
N GLY A 323 2.09 -5.74 -6.19
CA GLY A 323 1.35 -4.54 -5.79
C GLY A 323 1.71 -4.05 -4.38
N SER A 324 2.17 -4.95 -3.51
CA SER A 324 2.73 -4.66 -2.21
C SER A 324 4.14 -5.25 -2.11
N LYS A 325 5.09 -4.47 -1.58
CA LYS A 325 6.44 -4.98 -1.31
C LYS A 325 6.41 -6.14 -0.31
N HIS A 326 5.61 -6.02 0.74
CA HIS A 326 5.47 -7.04 1.77
C HIS A 326 4.99 -8.38 1.18
N LEU A 327 3.97 -8.33 0.33
CA LEU A 327 3.44 -9.52 -0.34
C LEU A 327 4.46 -10.13 -1.32
N ALA A 328 5.20 -9.28 -2.05
CA ALA A 328 6.27 -9.74 -2.94
C ALA A 328 7.39 -10.43 -2.17
N ASP A 329 7.83 -9.85 -1.05
CA ASP A 329 8.88 -10.42 -0.20
C ASP A 329 8.42 -11.76 0.42
N LEU A 330 7.18 -11.86 0.90
CA LEU A 330 6.58 -13.08 1.41
C LEU A 330 6.51 -14.18 0.33
N PHE A 331 6.06 -13.82 -0.86
CA PHE A 331 6.01 -14.72 -2.02
C PHE A 331 7.40 -15.26 -2.37
N GLU A 332 8.40 -14.37 -2.53
CA GLU A 332 9.77 -14.76 -2.89
C GLU A 332 10.40 -15.65 -1.84
N ALA A 333 10.25 -15.31 -0.55
CA ALA A 333 10.79 -16.10 0.54
C ALA A 333 10.19 -17.52 0.58
N ALA A 334 8.87 -17.64 0.50
CA ALA A 334 8.19 -18.94 0.49
C ALA A 334 8.56 -19.75 -0.78
N ALA A 335 8.62 -19.10 -1.95
CA ALA A 335 8.99 -19.75 -3.21
C ALA A 335 10.44 -20.24 -3.20
N ALA A 336 11.36 -19.49 -2.61
CA ALA A 336 12.76 -19.89 -2.45
C ALA A 336 12.91 -21.11 -1.54
N ILE A 337 12.10 -21.21 -0.46
CA ILE A 337 12.15 -22.35 0.48
C ILE A 337 11.61 -23.62 -0.16
N CYS A 338 10.43 -23.57 -0.78
CA CYS A 338 9.78 -24.78 -1.31
C CYS A 338 10.13 -25.11 -2.78
N GLY A 339 10.72 -24.18 -3.54
CA GLY A 339 11.02 -24.35 -4.96
C GLY A 339 9.75 -24.45 -5.84
N ARG A 340 8.60 -23.93 -5.39
CA ARG A 340 7.29 -24.08 -6.04
C ARG A 340 6.57 -22.72 -6.21
N PRO A 341 7.11 -21.78 -6.99
CA PRO A 341 6.55 -20.44 -7.09
C PRO A 341 5.08 -20.42 -7.54
N LYS A 342 4.65 -21.29 -8.44
CA LYS A 342 3.25 -21.37 -8.87
C LYS A 342 2.30 -21.82 -7.76
N GLU A 343 2.70 -22.78 -6.94
CA GLU A 343 1.89 -23.19 -5.79
C GLU A 343 1.82 -22.09 -4.73
N VAL A 344 2.94 -21.43 -4.44
CA VAL A 344 2.96 -20.28 -3.51
C VAL A 344 2.03 -19.18 -4.02
N SER A 345 2.13 -18.81 -5.31
CA SER A 345 1.21 -17.86 -5.94
C SER A 345 -0.25 -18.27 -5.76
N ASN A 346 -0.59 -19.51 -6.06
CA ASN A 346 -1.96 -20.04 -5.91
C ASN A 346 -2.47 -19.90 -4.47
N TRP A 347 -1.66 -20.24 -3.47
CA TRP A 347 -2.05 -20.11 -2.07
C TRP A 347 -2.28 -18.66 -1.66
N LEU A 348 -1.39 -17.76 -2.01
CA LEU A 348 -1.52 -16.35 -1.69
C LEU A 348 -2.70 -15.70 -2.43
N MET A 349 -2.83 -15.96 -3.74
CA MET A 349 -3.87 -15.35 -4.57
C MET A 349 -5.29 -15.86 -4.26
N VAL A 350 -5.44 -17.15 -3.96
CA VAL A 350 -6.77 -17.74 -3.76
C VAL A 350 -7.17 -17.70 -2.29
N GLU A 351 -6.38 -18.30 -1.42
CA GLU A 351 -6.73 -18.42 0.00
C GLU A 351 -6.28 -17.21 0.81
N GLY A 352 -5.08 -16.67 0.55
CA GLY A 352 -4.56 -15.50 1.24
C GLY A 352 -5.42 -14.26 1.01
N MET A 353 -5.71 -13.93 -0.26
CA MET A 353 -6.55 -12.78 -0.59
C MET A 353 -8.00 -12.96 -0.10
N ARG A 354 -8.53 -14.18 -0.13
CA ARG A 354 -9.86 -14.47 0.44
C ARG A 354 -9.90 -14.15 1.93
N LEU A 355 -8.93 -14.66 2.70
CA LEU A 355 -8.87 -14.46 4.15
C LEU A 355 -8.61 -13.00 4.52
N ALA A 356 -7.71 -12.30 3.83
CA ALA A 356 -7.48 -10.87 4.03
C ALA A 356 -8.79 -10.08 3.83
N LYS A 357 -9.54 -10.37 2.75
CA LYS A 357 -10.83 -9.72 2.49
C LYS A 357 -11.88 -10.04 3.57
N GLU A 358 -12.01 -11.30 4.00
CA GLU A 358 -12.95 -11.71 5.03
C GLU A 358 -12.67 -11.05 6.38
N LEU A 359 -11.39 -10.85 6.71
CA LEU A 359 -10.95 -10.19 7.94
C LEU A 359 -10.86 -8.66 7.82
N SER A 360 -11.14 -8.10 6.63
CA SER A 360 -10.94 -6.67 6.32
C SER A 360 -9.52 -6.20 6.62
N MET A 361 -8.53 -7.05 6.38
CA MET A 361 -7.11 -6.86 6.62
C MET A 361 -6.44 -6.34 5.34
N ASP A 362 -5.54 -5.37 5.48
CA ASP A 362 -4.67 -4.96 4.37
C ASP A 362 -3.64 -6.06 4.07
N VAL A 363 -3.20 -6.17 2.82
CA VAL A 363 -2.18 -7.15 2.42
C VAL A 363 -0.83 -6.93 3.13
N ASP A 364 -0.55 -5.70 3.52
CA ASP A 364 0.65 -5.33 4.27
C ASP A 364 0.59 -5.76 5.76
N GLU A 365 -0.59 -6.18 6.25
CA GLU A 365 -0.81 -6.68 7.60
C GLU A 365 -0.68 -8.22 7.72
N ILE A 366 -0.52 -8.92 6.59
CA ILE A 366 -0.33 -10.38 6.57
C ILE A 366 0.98 -10.72 7.31
N SER A 367 0.90 -11.46 8.42
CA SER A 367 2.03 -11.62 9.35
C SER A 367 2.52 -13.07 9.53
N PHE A 368 1.98 -14.04 8.78
CA PHE A 368 2.49 -15.41 8.89
C PHE A 368 3.85 -15.58 8.20
N SER A 369 4.64 -16.53 8.70
CA SER A 369 6.01 -16.79 8.20
C SER A 369 5.99 -17.54 6.85
N PRO A 370 6.90 -17.19 5.93
CA PRO A 370 7.04 -17.89 4.65
C PRO A 370 7.41 -19.37 4.82
N GLU A 371 8.10 -19.72 5.91
CA GLU A 371 8.47 -21.08 6.29
C GLU A 371 7.24 -21.95 6.50
N ASN A 372 6.22 -21.44 7.19
CA ASN A 372 5.00 -22.18 7.48
C ASN A 372 4.16 -22.39 6.20
N LEU A 373 4.12 -21.43 5.28
CA LEU A 373 3.49 -21.63 3.98
C LEU A 373 4.24 -22.69 3.16
N ALA A 374 5.56 -22.61 3.12
CA ALA A 374 6.40 -23.57 2.40
C ALA A 374 6.26 -24.99 2.97
N ALA A 375 6.24 -25.14 4.29
CA ALA A 375 6.03 -26.42 4.97
C ALA A 375 4.64 -26.99 4.67
N LEU A 376 3.59 -26.17 4.66
CA LEU A 376 2.25 -26.59 4.29
C LEU A 376 2.20 -27.14 2.86
N ILE A 377 2.82 -26.46 1.90
CA ILE A 377 2.93 -26.92 0.51
C ILE A 377 3.65 -28.27 0.46
N GLY A 378 4.74 -28.41 1.21
CA GLY A 378 5.49 -29.67 1.31
C GLY A 378 4.67 -30.83 1.88
N LEU A 379 3.79 -30.58 2.86
CA LEU A 379 2.87 -31.60 3.40
C LEU A 379 1.86 -32.09 2.36
N VAL A 380 1.37 -31.17 1.51
CA VAL A 380 0.46 -31.53 0.41
C VAL A 380 1.19 -32.34 -0.66
N GLU A 381 2.38 -31.93 -1.08
CA GLU A 381 3.18 -32.63 -2.09
C GLU A 381 3.59 -34.05 -1.66
N LYS A 382 3.93 -34.22 -0.40
CA LYS A 382 4.25 -35.52 0.19
C LYS A 382 3.00 -36.39 0.46
N ASN A 383 1.80 -35.91 0.10
CA ASN A 383 0.53 -36.56 0.40
C ASN A 383 0.34 -36.88 1.91
N VAL A 384 0.92 -36.09 2.80
CA VAL A 384 0.69 -36.19 4.24
C VAL A 384 -0.71 -35.69 4.60
N ILE A 385 -1.16 -34.63 3.92
CA ILE A 385 -2.52 -34.08 3.99
C ILE A 385 -3.05 -33.81 2.57
N ASN A 386 -4.36 -33.87 2.40
CA ASN A 386 -4.98 -33.45 1.14
C ASN A 386 -5.25 -31.94 1.10
N ARG A 387 -5.60 -31.44 -0.08
CA ARG A 387 -5.80 -29.98 -0.31
C ARG A 387 -6.95 -29.40 0.54
N THR A 388 -7.98 -30.18 0.86
CA THR A 388 -9.09 -29.74 1.72
C THR A 388 -8.65 -29.51 3.16
N VAL A 389 -7.86 -30.44 3.71
CA VAL A 389 -7.27 -30.31 5.04
C VAL A 389 -6.27 -29.15 5.05
N ALA A 390 -5.46 -29.03 3.99
CA ALA A 390 -4.47 -27.97 3.87
C ALA A 390 -5.10 -26.58 3.90
N LYS A 391 -6.28 -26.38 3.32
CA LYS A 391 -7.00 -25.09 3.42
C LYS A 391 -7.36 -24.73 4.87
N ALA A 392 -7.86 -25.71 5.63
CA ALA A 392 -8.16 -25.47 7.05
C ALA A 392 -6.90 -25.18 7.88
N VAL A 393 -5.78 -25.86 7.57
CA VAL A 393 -4.50 -25.60 8.21
C VAL A 393 -3.97 -24.21 7.83
N PHE A 394 -4.13 -23.79 6.58
CA PHE A 394 -3.72 -22.46 6.12
C PHE A 394 -4.51 -21.33 6.80
N GLU A 395 -5.81 -21.54 7.09
CA GLU A 395 -6.60 -20.57 7.86
C GLU A 395 -6.02 -20.35 9.27
N GLU A 396 -5.50 -21.40 9.89
CA GLU A 396 -4.85 -21.28 11.21
C GLU A 396 -3.45 -20.65 11.11
N ILE A 397 -2.68 -20.98 10.05
CA ILE A 397 -1.40 -20.29 9.76
C ILE A 397 -1.68 -18.79 9.56
N PHE A 398 -2.67 -18.45 8.77
CA PHE A 398 -3.00 -17.05 8.46
C PHE A 398 -3.38 -16.24 9.71
N LYS A 399 -4.08 -16.85 10.68
CA LYS A 399 -4.54 -16.19 11.91
C LYS A 399 -3.50 -16.13 13.02
N SER A 400 -2.62 -17.13 13.12
CA SER A 400 -1.81 -17.35 14.33
C SER A 400 -0.42 -17.88 14.03
N ASP A 401 0.01 -17.91 12.79
CA ASP A 401 1.31 -18.39 12.31
C ASP A 401 1.74 -19.73 12.91
N VAL A 402 0.80 -20.69 12.98
CA VAL A 402 1.06 -22.02 13.55
C VAL A 402 2.01 -22.83 12.67
N ASP A 403 2.90 -23.60 13.27
CA ASP A 403 3.72 -24.61 12.59
C ASP A 403 2.81 -25.72 12.02
N PRO A 404 2.71 -25.89 10.69
CA PRO A 404 1.73 -26.79 10.08
C PRO A 404 2.05 -28.26 10.35
N GLU A 405 3.31 -28.65 10.52
CA GLU A 405 3.70 -30.03 10.81
C GLU A 405 3.21 -30.45 12.20
N LYS A 406 3.46 -29.59 13.21
CA LYS A 406 2.99 -29.82 14.58
C LYS A 406 1.46 -29.78 14.66
N TYR A 407 0.82 -28.80 14.01
CA TYR A 407 -0.61 -28.67 14.03
C TYR A 407 -1.31 -29.89 13.41
N VAL A 408 -0.80 -30.38 12.27
CA VAL A 408 -1.31 -31.60 11.59
C VAL A 408 -1.14 -32.84 12.48
N GLU A 409 -0.03 -32.93 13.23
CA GLU A 409 0.21 -34.05 14.13
C GLU A 409 -0.70 -34.01 15.36
N GLU A 410 -0.77 -32.89 16.06
CA GLU A 410 -1.59 -32.69 17.27
C GLU A 410 -3.08 -32.90 16.99
N LYS A 411 -3.57 -32.41 15.85
CA LYS A 411 -4.97 -32.56 15.41
C LYS A 411 -5.24 -33.91 14.73
N GLY A 412 -4.20 -34.73 14.54
CA GLY A 412 -4.31 -36.02 13.86
C GLY A 412 -4.88 -35.90 12.45
N LEU A 413 -4.44 -34.90 11.66
CA LEU A 413 -4.98 -34.59 10.34
C LEU A 413 -4.28 -35.32 9.20
N LYS A 414 -3.25 -36.12 9.50
CA LYS A 414 -2.52 -36.92 8.50
C LYS A 414 -3.51 -37.81 7.71
N MET A 415 -3.28 -37.93 6.44
CA MET A 415 -4.08 -38.83 5.58
C MET A 415 -3.99 -40.25 6.08
N VAL A 416 -5.11 -40.94 6.05
CA VAL A 416 -5.16 -42.38 6.36
C VAL A 416 -4.72 -43.15 5.12
N SER A 417 -3.47 -43.61 5.13
CA SER A 417 -2.88 -44.39 4.04
C SER A 417 -3.19 -45.92 4.17
N ASP A 418 -3.86 -46.30 5.23
CA ASP A 418 -4.25 -47.73 5.44
C ASP A 418 -5.40 -48.10 4.50
N GLN A 419 -5.05 -48.74 3.38
CA GLN A 419 -6.01 -49.26 2.39
C GLN A 419 -6.95 -50.27 3.02
N GLY A 420 -6.55 -51.03 4.03
CA GLY A 420 -7.41 -51.99 4.73
C GLY A 420 -8.55 -51.30 5.47
N ARG A 421 -8.24 -50.26 6.21
CA ARG A 421 -9.23 -49.43 6.93
C ARG A 421 -10.15 -48.67 5.98
N LEU A 422 -9.61 -48.13 4.89
CA LEU A 422 -10.42 -47.47 3.86
C LEU A 422 -11.39 -48.42 3.21
N ARG A 423 -10.92 -49.60 2.86
CA ARG A 423 -11.73 -50.67 2.29
C ARG A 423 -12.86 -51.09 3.23
N GLN A 424 -12.56 -51.33 4.50
CA GLN A 424 -13.55 -51.67 5.51
C GLN A 424 -14.65 -50.62 5.65
N VAL A 425 -14.29 -49.33 5.73
CA VAL A 425 -15.25 -48.21 5.82
C VAL A 425 -16.14 -48.15 4.56
N ILE A 426 -15.59 -48.38 3.37
CA ILE A 426 -16.35 -48.38 2.12
C ILE A 426 -17.31 -49.55 2.10
N GLU A 427 -16.88 -50.77 2.49
CA GLU A 427 -17.71 -51.96 2.58
C GLU A 427 -18.89 -51.76 3.55
N GLU A 428 -18.64 -51.16 4.73
CA GLU A 428 -19.70 -50.81 5.69
C GLU A 428 -20.73 -49.84 5.09
N ILE A 429 -20.27 -48.83 4.35
CA ILE A 429 -21.15 -47.84 3.71
C ILE A 429 -21.93 -48.45 2.56
N ILE A 430 -21.31 -49.31 1.76
CA ILE A 430 -21.99 -50.07 0.69
C ILE A 430 -23.08 -50.95 1.29
N ALA A 431 -22.78 -51.69 2.35
CA ALA A 431 -23.75 -52.55 3.04
C ALA A 431 -24.93 -51.77 3.63
N ALA A 432 -24.68 -50.55 4.13
CA ALA A 432 -25.71 -49.66 4.68
C ALA A 432 -26.60 -49.01 3.59
N ASN A 433 -26.18 -49.04 2.30
CA ASN A 433 -26.86 -48.35 1.19
C ASN A 433 -27.17 -49.29 0.00
N PRO A 434 -27.95 -50.36 0.18
CA PRO A 434 -28.20 -51.35 -0.87
C PRO A 434 -28.89 -50.75 -2.11
N GLN A 435 -29.69 -49.71 -1.96
CA GLN A 435 -30.33 -49.01 -3.06
C GLN A 435 -29.30 -48.35 -3.98
N SER A 436 -28.25 -47.78 -3.43
CA SER A 436 -27.18 -47.14 -4.22
C SER A 436 -26.38 -48.17 -5.02
N VAL A 437 -26.21 -49.38 -4.47
CA VAL A 437 -25.58 -50.51 -5.21
C VAL A 437 -26.42 -50.89 -6.41
N GLN A 438 -27.74 -51.01 -6.21
CA GLN A 438 -28.68 -51.37 -7.28
C GLN A 438 -28.74 -50.31 -8.38
N ASP A 439 -28.73 -49.04 -7.97
CA ASP A 439 -28.71 -47.89 -8.90
C ASP A 439 -27.42 -47.86 -9.74
N PHE A 440 -26.28 -48.17 -9.12
CA PHE A 440 -25.01 -48.27 -9.84
C PHE A 440 -25.00 -49.40 -10.86
N LYS A 441 -25.47 -50.59 -10.47
CA LYS A 441 -25.66 -51.75 -11.38
C LYS A 441 -26.60 -51.44 -12.54
N ASN A 442 -27.57 -50.58 -12.33
CA ASN A 442 -28.50 -50.10 -13.35
C ASN A 442 -27.94 -48.95 -14.22
N GLY A 443 -26.64 -48.68 -14.13
CA GLY A 443 -25.93 -47.66 -14.96
C GLY A 443 -26.04 -46.23 -14.45
N LYS A 444 -26.53 -45.99 -13.24
CA LYS A 444 -26.58 -44.65 -12.65
C LYS A 444 -25.23 -44.29 -11.95
N GLU A 445 -24.28 -43.75 -12.69
CA GLU A 445 -22.94 -43.38 -12.16
C GLU A 445 -22.97 -42.42 -10.95
N LYS A 446 -24.03 -41.61 -10.82
CA LYS A 446 -24.22 -40.73 -9.67
C LYS A 446 -24.29 -41.44 -8.31
N ALA A 447 -24.68 -42.74 -8.31
CA ALA A 447 -24.72 -43.53 -7.09
C ALA A 447 -23.34 -43.81 -6.51
N ALA A 448 -22.31 -43.99 -7.34
CA ALA A 448 -20.92 -44.05 -6.86
C ALA A 448 -20.47 -42.74 -6.19
N GLY A 449 -20.84 -41.60 -6.74
CA GLY A 449 -20.55 -40.28 -6.14
C GLY A 449 -21.18 -40.10 -4.75
N PHE A 450 -22.37 -40.68 -4.51
CA PHE A 450 -22.99 -40.67 -3.18
C PHE A 450 -22.17 -41.49 -2.17
N ILE A 451 -21.74 -42.71 -2.53
CA ILE A 451 -20.92 -43.57 -1.66
C ILE A 451 -19.57 -42.92 -1.38
N VAL A 452 -18.93 -42.31 -2.39
CA VAL A 452 -17.69 -41.49 -2.21
C VAL A 452 -17.93 -40.37 -1.20
N GLY A 453 -19.01 -39.62 -1.32
CA GLY A 453 -19.35 -38.53 -0.39
C GLY A 453 -19.55 -39.02 1.05
N GLN A 454 -20.23 -40.16 1.24
CA GLN A 454 -20.40 -40.76 2.58
C GLN A 454 -19.07 -41.26 3.15
N THR A 455 -18.24 -41.92 2.32
CA THR A 455 -16.89 -42.35 2.74
C THR A 455 -16.02 -41.19 3.16
N MET A 456 -16.01 -40.12 2.39
CA MET A 456 -15.25 -38.91 2.74
C MET A 456 -15.71 -38.28 4.06
N ARG A 457 -17.04 -38.30 4.34
CA ARG A 457 -17.58 -37.82 5.63
C ARG A 457 -17.18 -38.76 6.79
N ALA A 458 -17.30 -40.06 6.63
CA ALA A 458 -16.91 -41.04 7.63
C ALA A 458 -15.42 -40.96 7.97
N MET A 459 -14.60 -40.73 6.95
CA MET A 459 -13.14 -40.51 7.10
C MET A 459 -12.78 -39.09 7.52
N LYS A 460 -13.76 -38.20 7.81
CA LYS A 460 -13.57 -36.81 8.18
C LYS A 460 -12.67 -36.02 7.19
N GLY A 461 -12.79 -36.32 5.90
CA GLY A 461 -11.98 -35.69 4.86
C GLY A 461 -10.50 -36.12 4.80
N LYS A 462 -10.07 -37.11 5.60
CA LYS A 462 -8.65 -37.53 5.70
C LYS A 462 -8.26 -38.63 4.68
N ALA A 463 -9.14 -39.04 3.80
CA ALA A 463 -8.84 -40.00 2.74
C ALA A 463 -8.50 -39.27 1.43
N ASP A 464 -7.68 -39.91 0.59
CA ASP A 464 -7.43 -39.41 -0.75
C ASP A 464 -8.69 -39.59 -1.61
N PRO A 465 -9.30 -38.53 -2.16
CA PRO A 465 -10.50 -38.62 -2.97
C PRO A 465 -10.33 -39.49 -4.23
N ALA A 466 -9.14 -39.53 -4.82
CA ALA A 466 -8.85 -40.35 -5.99
C ALA A 466 -8.82 -41.84 -5.62
N ALA A 467 -8.13 -42.18 -4.53
CA ALA A 467 -8.09 -43.56 -4.01
C ALA A 467 -9.49 -44.03 -3.57
N VAL A 468 -10.27 -43.18 -2.88
CA VAL A 468 -11.66 -43.47 -2.51
C VAL A 468 -12.52 -43.74 -3.73
N ASN A 469 -12.45 -42.89 -4.74
CA ASN A 469 -13.23 -43.05 -5.98
C ASN A 469 -12.91 -44.36 -6.71
N GLN A 470 -11.63 -44.70 -6.79
CA GLN A 470 -11.18 -45.93 -7.44
C GLN A 470 -11.67 -47.17 -6.67
N LEU A 471 -11.48 -47.16 -5.35
CA LEU A 471 -11.83 -48.28 -4.49
C LEU A 471 -13.38 -48.47 -4.39
N VAL A 472 -14.14 -47.38 -4.36
CA VAL A 472 -15.61 -47.42 -4.40
C VAL A 472 -16.10 -48.02 -5.71
N LYS A 473 -15.54 -47.63 -6.86
CA LYS A 473 -15.92 -48.22 -8.16
C LYS A 473 -15.59 -49.72 -8.23
N GLU A 474 -14.42 -50.10 -7.71
CA GLU A 474 -14.00 -51.49 -7.64
C GLU A 474 -14.97 -52.31 -6.78
N LEU A 475 -15.26 -51.88 -5.57
CA LEU A 475 -16.13 -52.61 -4.64
C LEU A 475 -17.59 -52.63 -5.07
N LEU A 476 -18.12 -51.56 -5.67
CA LEU A 476 -19.47 -51.54 -6.25
C LEU A 476 -19.59 -52.46 -7.45
N SER A 477 -18.50 -52.71 -8.20
CA SER A 477 -18.50 -53.67 -9.31
C SER A 477 -18.43 -55.12 -8.84
N GLN A 478 -17.95 -55.35 -7.61
CA GLN A 478 -17.86 -56.69 -6.99
C GLN A 478 -19.07 -57.03 -6.12
N ALA A 479 -19.81 -56.03 -5.63
CA ALA A 479 -21.00 -56.20 -4.82
C ALA A 479 -22.26 -56.50 -5.64
#